data_4dd280616340669008d03704d9cc626c
#
_entry.id   4dd280616340669008d03704d9cc626c
#
_cell.length_a   1.000
_cell.length_b   1.000
_cell.length_c   1.000
_cell.angle_alpha   90.00
_cell.angle_beta   90.00
_cell.angle_gamma   90.00
#
_symmetry.space_group_name_H-M   'P 1'
#
loop_
_entity.id
_entity.type
_entity.pdbx_description
1 polymer ?
#
loop_
_entity_poly.entity_id
_entity_poly.type
_entity_poly.pdbx_seq_one_letter_code
_entity_poly.pdbx_strand_id
1 'polypeptide(L)'
;MKNVIVRGLAAVSLLCLSFVAGAQYRDGVKPDTAGETAGASVQQILEAADSSDVPVVITLDQALQIALSENIAVKVADKEIERTKYAKRGTYAALFPQIDGSGSYQRTIKRQVVYFDGNPMAGLGGSSSGSGSTSGTGSGSEGSTSSSKGGGIEMGRLNTMSFGVSAAMPIINAQLWESVKITGMDVELAVEKARSSRLNMVSQVKNAYYAALFAKEAFDVYREVYENALNNYYETEKKYNVQKATELDMARAKTNVANAIPNVYNAESSVMLSLWQLKAVMGVDLEMNIDVVGSINDYAGMLEYDTAQHNEISLESNSTMKQLAIQAEELARSIRLKQYAYIPTLSLAFNFSGNTMFNDVPSSQWNWTPYSTVGLSLQIPIFSGLKRMNDVKQARNQYQQMQYNITDTERNLKIAIRQSLNTMDTNVKSYSAAEEAVDAAQKAYNIASKSYEVGRATLTDLNDAQLALTQAKLSQSQAIYNFVVAKTSLEQNLGYDFTTEE
;
A
#
# COMPACT_ATOMS: atom_id res chain seq x y z
N MET A 1 16.77 -34.31 44.40
CA MET A 1 16.92 -33.69 43.07
C MET A 1 15.69 -32.93 42.57
N LYS A 2 14.46 -33.25 42.98
CA LYS A 2 13.24 -32.48 42.55
C LYS A 2 13.22 -30.99 42.97
N ASN A 3 13.80 -30.63 44.11
CA ASN A 3 13.73 -29.27 44.67
C ASN A 3 14.73 -28.28 44.11
N VAL A 4 15.76 -28.71 43.36
CA VAL A 4 16.75 -27.83 42.74
C VAL A 4 16.28 -27.38 41.37
N ILE A 5 15.56 -28.22 40.62
CA ILE A 5 15.03 -27.90 39.27
C ILE A 5 13.88 -26.88 39.37
N VAL A 6 13.01 -27.02 40.39
CA VAL A 6 11.88 -26.09 40.61
C VAL A 6 12.36 -24.70 41.07
N ARG A 7 13.44 -24.62 41.84
CA ARG A 7 14.00 -23.34 42.29
C ARG A 7 14.79 -22.61 41.18
N GLY A 8 15.41 -23.33 40.23
CA GLY A 8 16.07 -22.76 39.08
C GLY A 8 15.09 -22.14 38.05
N LEU A 9 13.95 -22.82 37.83
CA LEU A 9 12.90 -22.29 36.89
C LEU A 9 12.13 -21.10 37.51
N ALA A 10 11.95 -21.08 38.83
CA ALA A 10 11.31 -19.94 39.52
C ALA A 10 12.18 -18.67 39.53
N ALA A 11 13.50 -18.81 39.62
CA ALA A 11 14.42 -17.65 39.60
C ALA A 11 14.53 -17.00 38.22
N VAL A 12 14.45 -17.78 37.13
CA VAL A 12 14.47 -17.24 35.75
C VAL A 12 13.14 -16.58 35.40
N SER A 13 12.00 -17.10 35.89
CA SER A 13 10.68 -16.47 35.66
C SER A 13 10.49 -15.18 36.48
N LEU A 14 11.12 -15.01 37.65
CA LEU A 14 11.05 -13.76 38.41
C LEU A 14 11.92 -12.62 37.80
N LEU A 15 13.05 -12.95 37.15
CA LEU A 15 13.90 -11.95 36.48
C LEU A 15 13.32 -11.46 35.16
N CYS A 16 12.53 -12.28 34.45
CA CYS A 16 11.82 -11.85 33.26
C CYS A 16 10.55 -11.00 33.54
N LEU A 17 9.86 -11.24 34.66
CA LEU A 17 8.65 -10.50 35.02
C LEU A 17 8.92 -9.08 35.56
N SER A 18 10.10 -8.81 36.12
CA SER A 18 10.44 -7.47 36.62
C SER A 18 10.93 -6.49 35.53
N PHE A 19 11.29 -6.99 34.33
CA PHE A 19 11.71 -6.15 33.20
C PHE A 19 10.58 -5.77 32.24
N VAL A 20 9.43 -6.47 32.27
CA VAL A 20 8.27 -6.19 31.42
C VAL A 20 7.35 -5.10 32.01
N ALA A 21 7.48 -4.79 33.31
CA ALA A 21 6.60 -3.84 34.00
C ALA A 21 6.98 -2.36 33.83
N GLY A 22 8.04 -2.02 33.09
CA GLY A 22 8.58 -0.66 32.97
C GLY A 22 8.38 0.06 31.64
N ALA A 23 7.86 -0.60 30.62
CA ALA A 23 7.69 -0.01 29.28
C ALA A 23 6.19 0.16 28.93
N GLN A 24 5.44 0.84 29.78
CA GLN A 24 4.21 1.50 29.35
C GLN A 24 4.60 2.76 28.57
N TYR A 25 4.86 2.60 27.29
CA TYR A 25 4.92 3.71 26.34
C TYR A 25 3.51 4.31 26.25
N ARG A 26 3.36 5.52 26.77
CA ARG A 26 2.15 6.33 26.67
C ARG A 26 1.91 6.64 25.20
N ASP A 27 1.08 5.83 24.52
CA ASP A 27 0.44 6.20 23.26
C ASP A 27 -0.57 7.32 23.59
N GLY A 28 -0.08 8.54 23.52
CA GLY A 28 -0.88 9.76 23.71
C GLY A 28 -1.29 10.37 22.38
N VAL A 29 -1.78 9.55 21.42
CA VAL A 29 -2.55 10.06 20.30
C VAL A 29 -3.96 9.49 20.48
N LYS A 30 -4.85 10.30 21.04
CA LYS A 30 -6.29 10.03 20.94
C LYS A 30 -6.65 10.05 19.45
N PRO A 31 -7.42 9.08 18.94
CA PRO A 31 -8.01 9.22 17.61
C PRO A 31 -8.88 10.47 17.64
N ASP A 32 -8.75 11.31 16.61
CA ASP A 32 -9.56 12.52 16.44
C ASP A 32 -11.04 12.14 16.49
N THR A 33 -11.74 12.72 17.46
CA THR A 33 -13.20 12.54 17.64
C THR A 33 -14.02 13.12 16.47
N ALA A 34 -13.39 13.83 15.54
CA ALA A 34 -14.02 14.31 14.30
C ALA A 34 -14.34 13.16 13.33
N GLY A 35 -13.60 12.04 13.37
CA GLY A 35 -13.88 10.86 12.53
C GLY A 35 -15.11 10.06 12.96
N GLU A 36 -15.46 10.05 14.26
CA GLU A 36 -16.61 9.26 14.74
C GLU A 36 -17.96 9.91 14.41
N THR A 37 -18.06 11.24 14.42
CA THR A 37 -19.31 11.95 14.06
C THR A 37 -19.54 11.95 12.55
N ALA A 38 -18.49 12.03 11.73
CA ALA A 38 -18.60 11.90 10.28
C ALA A 38 -19.00 10.47 9.86
N GLY A 39 -18.47 9.45 10.52
CA GLY A 39 -18.82 8.05 10.26
C GLY A 39 -20.28 7.70 10.53
N ALA A 40 -20.90 8.29 11.55
CA ALA A 40 -22.32 8.07 11.85
C ALA A 40 -23.24 8.66 10.76
N SER A 41 -22.90 9.83 10.20
CA SER A 41 -23.66 10.43 9.10
C SER A 41 -23.50 9.66 7.78
N VAL A 42 -22.33 9.13 7.50
CA VAL A 42 -22.04 8.31 6.32
C VAL A 42 -22.85 7.00 6.38
N GLN A 43 -22.86 6.30 7.51
CA GLN A 43 -23.65 5.08 7.67
C GLN A 43 -25.14 5.30 7.44
N GLN A 44 -25.69 6.40 7.92
CA GLN A 44 -27.10 6.75 7.67
C GLN A 44 -27.41 6.96 6.18
N ILE A 45 -26.48 7.59 5.44
CA ILE A 45 -26.64 7.78 3.99
C ILE A 45 -26.58 6.43 3.26
N LEU A 46 -25.66 5.55 3.65
CA LEU A 46 -25.53 4.23 3.03
C LEU A 46 -26.73 3.32 3.34
N GLU A 47 -27.22 3.32 4.59
CA GLU A 47 -28.41 2.57 4.97
C GLU A 47 -29.66 3.07 4.23
N ALA A 48 -29.79 4.40 4.04
CA ALA A 48 -30.87 4.97 3.25
C ALA A 48 -30.78 4.58 1.77
N ALA A 49 -29.56 4.53 1.19
CA ALA A 49 -29.34 4.15 -0.20
C ALA A 49 -29.58 2.65 -0.47
N ASP A 50 -29.36 1.80 0.54
CA ASP A 50 -29.59 0.35 0.45
C ASP A 50 -31.08 -0.02 0.61
N SER A 51 -31.83 0.77 1.39
CA SER A 51 -33.20 0.44 1.80
C SER A 51 -34.30 1.15 1.00
N SER A 52 -33.97 2.11 0.11
CA SER A 52 -34.96 2.94 -0.59
C SER A 52 -35.04 2.64 -2.09
N ASP A 53 -36.28 2.52 -2.63
CA ASP A 53 -36.55 2.51 -4.07
C ASP A 53 -36.28 3.89 -4.74
N VAL A 54 -36.13 4.94 -3.94
CA VAL A 54 -35.87 6.30 -4.42
C VAL A 54 -34.34 6.55 -4.31
N PRO A 55 -33.67 7.06 -5.37
CA PRO A 55 -32.25 7.33 -5.33
C PRO A 55 -31.90 8.37 -4.26
N VAL A 56 -30.91 8.03 -3.43
CA VAL A 56 -30.35 8.97 -2.46
C VAL A 56 -29.39 9.90 -3.21
N VAL A 57 -29.73 11.18 -3.16
CA VAL A 57 -28.96 12.20 -3.88
C VAL A 57 -27.83 12.71 -3.00
N ILE A 58 -26.59 12.59 -3.46
CA ILE A 58 -25.38 12.94 -2.70
C ILE A 58 -24.67 14.16 -3.28
N THR A 59 -24.10 14.99 -2.39
CA THR A 59 -23.21 16.10 -2.77
C THR A 59 -21.77 15.60 -2.96
N LEU A 60 -20.91 16.43 -3.57
CA LEU A 60 -19.51 16.13 -3.73
C LEU A 60 -18.81 15.86 -2.37
N ASP A 61 -19.10 16.68 -1.34
CA ASP A 61 -18.50 16.53 -0.02
C ASP A 61 -18.93 15.22 0.66
N GLN A 62 -20.20 14.85 0.51
CA GLN A 62 -20.69 13.55 1.00
C GLN A 62 -20.04 12.39 0.26
N ALA A 63 -19.87 12.48 -1.05
CA ALA A 63 -19.16 11.46 -1.84
C ALA A 63 -17.71 11.30 -1.39
N LEU A 64 -17.01 12.42 -1.09
CA LEU A 64 -15.65 12.40 -0.56
C LEU A 64 -15.58 11.78 0.84
N GLN A 65 -16.51 12.10 1.73
CA GLN A 65 -16.56 11.51 3.08
C GLN A 65 -16.82 10.00 3.02
N ILE A 66 -17.76 9.55 2.18
CA ILE A 66 -18.03 8.13 1.96
C ILE A 66 -16.76 7.43 1.44
N ALA A 67 -16.11 7.99 0.44
CA ALA A 67 -14.91 7.41 -0.15
C ALA A 67 -13.75 7.33 0.86
N LEU A 68 -13.57 8.35 1.71
CA LEU A 68 -12.53 8.33 2.76
C LEU A 68 -12.75 7.21 3.79
N SER A 69 -14.01 6.84 4.06
CA SER A 69 -14.35 5.78 5.02
C SER A 69 -14.41 4.40 4.38
N GLU A 70 -14.94 4.26 3.16
CA GLU A 70 -15.25 2.98 2.55
C GLU A 70 -14.26 2.50 1.50
N ASN A 71 -13.50 3.41 0.87
CA ASN A 71 -12.60 3.05 -0.22
C ASN A 71 -11.52 2.05 0.23
N ILE A 72 -11.42 0.94 -0.51
CA ILE A 72 -10.51 -0.16 -0.19
C ILE A 72 -9.03 0.27 -0.24
N ALA A 73 -8.65 1.16 -1.17
CA ALA A 73 -7.26 1.63 -1.28
C ALA A 73 -6.82 2.43 -0.05
N VAL A 74 -7.72 3.23 0.54
CA VAL A 74 -7.46 3.96 1.80
C VAL A 74 -7.32 2.96 2.95
N LYS A 75 -8.25 2.01 3.09
CA LYS A 75 -8.19 0.96 4.12
C LYS A 75 -6.92 0.11 4.03
N VAL A 76 -6.47 -0.23 2.82
CA VAL A 76 -5.20 -0.94 2.59
C VAL A 76 -4.01 -0.09 3.00
N ALA A 77 -4.01 1.21 2.66
CA ALA A 77 -2.92 2.11 3.02
C ALA A 77 -2.81 2.29 4.55
N ASP A 78 -3.92 2.36 5.28
CA ASP A 78 -3.93 2.43 6.74
C ASP A 78 -3.41 1.12 7.37
N LYS A 79 -3.76 -0.05 6.81
CA LYS A 79 -3.21 -1.35 7.25
C LYS A 79 -1.71 -1.47 6.95
N GLU A 80 -1.22 -0.84 5.89
CA GLU A 80 0.22 -0.80 5.59
C GLU A 80 1.00 0.02 6.62
N ILE A 81 0.43 1.13 7.14
CA ILE A 81 1.01 1.86 8.27
C ILE A 81 1.09 0.97 9.52
N GLU A 82 0.03 0.23 9.80
CA GLU A 82 0.01 -0.68 10.94
C GLU A 82 1.04 -1.81 10.78
N ARG A 83 1.13 -2.40 9.58
CA ARG A 83 2.12 -3.42 9.25
C ARG A 83 3.55 -2.93 9.45
N THR A 84 3.88 -1.73 8.99
CA THR A 84 5.22 -1.15 9.13
C THR A 84 5.54 -0.78 10.59
N LYS A 85 4.55 -0.35 11.38
CA LYS A 85 4.69 -0.17 12.83
C LYS A 85 5.05 -1.48 13.53
N TYR A 86 4.42 -2.60 13.17
CA TYR A 86 4.80 -3.92 13.71
C TYR A 86 6.17 -4.36 13.24
N ALA A 87 6.56 -4.11 11.99
CA ALA A 87 7.90 -4.39 11.47
C ALA A 87 8.98 -3.62 12.27
N LYS A 88 8.75 -2.33 12.56
CA LYS A 88 9.62 -1.53 13.44
C LYS A 88 9.74 -2.14 14.83
N ARG A 89 8.61 -2.55 15.45
CA ARG A 89 8.62 -3.25 16.76
C ARG A 89 9.40 -4.56 16.68
N GLY A 90 9.26 -5.32 15.59
CA GLY A 90 10.03 -6.54 15.32
C GLY A 90 11.54 -6.29 15.24
N THR A 91 11.97 -5.23 14.56
CA THR A 91 13.39 -4.84 14.53
C THR A 91 13.91 -4.40 15.91
N TYR A 92 13.08 -3.70 16.68
CA TYR A 92 13.38 -3.36 18.07
C TYR A 92 13.53 -4.59 18.96
N ALA A 93 12.70 -5.62 18.74
CA ALA A 93 12.75 -6.87 19.50
C ALA A 93 14.11 -7.59 19.36
N ALA A 94 14.84 -7.39 18.24
CA ALA A 94 16.18 -7.95 18.05
C ALA A 94 17.25 -7.36 18.99
N LEU A 95 16.97 -6.25 19.70
CA LEU A 95 17.84 -5.69 20.74
C LEU A 95 17.68 -6.43 22.09
N PHE A 96 16.59 -7.15 22.30
CA PHE A 96 16.30 -7.87 23.53
C PHE A 96 16.85 -9.30 23.48
N PRO A 97 17.01 -9.96 24.64
CA PRO A 97 17.42 -11.35 24.68
C PRO A 97 16.46 -12.24 23.87
N GLN A 98 17.01 -13.02 22.94
CA GLN A 98 16.30 -14.08 22.24
C GLN A 98 16.48 -15.35 23.03
N ILE A 99 15.40 -16.01 23.42
CA ILE A 99 15.40 -17.22 24.23
C ILE A 99 14.77 -18.35 23.42
N ASP A 100 15.59 -19.36 23.12
CA ASP A 100 15.18 -20.51 22.34
C ASP A 100 15.27 -21.79 23.16
N GLY A 101 14.28 -22.65 23.07
CA GLY A 101 14.28 -24.00 23.60
C GLY A 101 14.50 -25.04 22.51
N SER A 102 15.40 -25.97 22.69
CA SER A 102 15.67 -27.05 21.75
C SER A 102 15.62 -28.42 22.43
N GLY A 103 15.12 -29.40 21.73
CA GLY A 103 15.17 -30.79 22.14
C GLY A 103 15.49 -31.67 20.93
N SER A 104 16.39 -32.62 21.11
CA SER A 104 16.71 -33.58 20.06
C SER A 104 16.83 -35.00 20.61
N TYR A 105 16.42 -35.95 19.81
CA TYR A 105 16.65 -37.36 20.00
C TYR A 105 17.28 -37.94 18.74
N GLN A 106 18.40 -38.65 18.95
CA GLN A 106 19.11 -39.29 17.85
C GLN A 106 19.38 -40.75 18.22
N ARG A 107 19.03 -41.64 17.31
CA ARG A 107 19.41 -43.06 17.40
C ARG A 107 20.51 -43.33 16.35
N THR A 108 21.64 -43.83 16.85
CA THR A 108 22.76 -44.25 16.01
C THR A 108 22.49 -45.66 15.51
N ILE A 109 22.34 -45.86 14.18
CA ILE A 109 22.06 -47.17 13.57
C ILE A 109 23.34 -48.03 13.57
N LYS A 110 24.51 -47.42 13.34
CA LYS A 110 25.82 -48.09 13.37
C LYS A 110 26.77 -47.22 14.15
N ARG A 111 27.35 -47.74 15.21
CA ARG A 111 28.32 -47.01 16.05
C ARG A 111 29.59 -46.70 15.26
N GLN A 112 30.22 -45.59 15.59
CA GLN A 112 31.52 -45.22 15.06
C GLN A 112 32.59 -46.12 15.70
N VAL A 113 33.37 -46.73 14.85
CA VAL A 113 34.53 -47.52 15.30
C VAL A 113 35.77 -46.61 15.13
N VAL A 114 36.49 -46.39 16.22
CA VAL A 114 37.76 -45.65 16.22
C VAL A 114 38.88 -46.63 16.29
N TYR A 115 39.76 -46.60 15.31
CA TYR A 115 40.96 -47.41 15.30
C TYR A 115 42.12 -46.59 15.89
N PHE A 116 42.74 -47.09 16.92
CA PHE A 116 43.91 -46.48 17.51
C PHE A 116 45.14 -47.19 16.98
N ASP A 117 46.08 -46.43 16.44
CA ASP A 117 47.39 -46.94 15.98
C ASP A 117 48.32 -46.97 17.21
N GLY A 118 48.29 -48.11 17.95
CA GLY A 118 49.01 -48.29 19.19
C GLY A 118 48.14 -48.90 20.32
N ASN A 119 48.75 -49.29 21.41
CA ASN A 119 48.02 -49.95 22.56
C ASN A 119 47.10 -48.96 23.24
N PRO A 120 45.76 -49.12 23.13
CA PRO A 120 44.77 -48.12 23.60
C PRO A 120 44.74 -47.99 25.13
N MET A 121 45.44 -48.82 25.85
CA MET A 121 45.48 -48.83 27.33
C MET A 121 46.67 -48.02 27.91
N ALA A 122 47.62 -47.59 27.08
CA ALA A 122 48.80 -46.85 27.57
C ALA A 122 48.53 -45.37 27.90
N GLY A 123 47.42 -44.80 27.45
CA GLY A 123 47.07 -43.39 27.67
C GLY A 123 46.10 -43.13 28.82
N LEU A 124 45.47 -44.16 29.42
CA LEU A 124 44.49 -44.02 30.50
C LEU A 124 45.02 -44.47 31.88
N GLY A 125 46.30 -44.92 31.99
CA GLY A 125 46.96 -45.24 33.23
C GLY A 125 47.54 -43.99 33.87
N GLY A 126 46.73 -43.35 34.77
CA GLY A 126 47.23 -42.30 35.66
C GLY A 126 48.44 -42.80 36.45
N SER A 127 49.50 -42.02 36.48
CA SER A 127 50.69 -42.16 37.30
C SER A 127 50.33 -42.38 38.77
N SER A 128 50.43 -43.59 39.26
CA SER A 128 50.67 -43.83 40.66
C SER A 128 52.06 -44.39 40.82
N SER A 129 52.97 -43.53 41.24
CA SER A 129 54.25 -43.90 41.79
C SER A 129 54.08 -44.76 43.02
N GLY A 130 54.45 -46.02 42.98
CA GLY A 130 54.53 -46.94 44.08
C GLY A 130 55.61 -47.93 43.86
N SER A 131 56.78 -47.65 44.46
CA SER A 131 57.91 -48.52 44.57
C SER A 131 57.59 -49.78 45.34
N GLY A 132 57.91 -50.96 44.86
CA GLY A 132 57.78 -52.24 45.56
C GLY A 132 58.33 -53.39 44.77
N SER A 133 59.57 -53.70 44.98
CA SER A 133 60.25 -54.88 44.50
C SER A 133 59.74 -56.15 45.23
N THR A 134 59.37 -57.19 44.52
CA THR A 134 59.55 -58.59 44.93
C THR A 134 59.62 -59.52 43.73
N SER A 135 60.68 -60.28 43.75
CA SER A 135 60.98 -61.40 42.89
C SER A 135 60.04 -62.58 43.08
N GLY A 136 59.65 -63.28 42.02
CA GLY A 136 58.89 -64.53 42.11
C GLY A 136 58.92 -65.27 40.74
N THR A 137 59.70 -66.25 40.68
CA THR A 137 59.90 -67.27 39.63
C THR A 137 58.61 -68.04 39.34
N GLY A 138 58.32 -68.34 38.08
CA GLY A 138 57.33 -69.41 37.76
C GLY A 138 56.86 -69.49 36.32
N SER A 139 57.58 -70.34 35.56
CA SER A 139 57.09 -71.31 34.56
C SER A 139 56.12 -70.90 33.43
N GLY A 140 56.60 -71.01 32.27
CA GLY A 140 56.12 -71.28 30.94
C GLY A 140 54.63 -71.61 30.66
N SER A 141 54.16 -70.94 29.69
CA SER A 141 53.18 -71.48 28.76
C SER A 141 53.31 -70.69 27.44
N GLU A 142 53.69 -71.41 26.38
CA GLU A 142 53.67 -70.93 25.00
C GLU A 142 52.22 -70.65 24.63
N GLY A 143 51.91 -69.38 24.40
CA GLY A 143 50.64 -68.93 23.87
C GLY A 143 50.88 -68.07 22.67
N SER A 144 50.56 -68.56 21.51
CA SER A 144 50.61 -68.01 20.18
C SER A 144 50.29 -66.53 20.13
N THR A 145 51.28 -65.76 19.66
CA THR A 145 51.11 -64.36 19.22
C THR A 145 50.25 -64.37 17.94
N SER A 146 48.96 -64.38 18.08
CA SER A 146 48.09 -63.87 17.04
C SER A 146 48.19 -62.35 17.03
N SER A 147 48.88 -61.78 16.02
CA SER A 147 48.83 -60.36 15.69
C SER A 147 47.39 -59.99 15.41
N SER A 148 46.66 -59.55 16.41
CA SER A 148 45.34 -58.93 16.21
C SER A 148 45.58 -57.57 15.52
N LYS A 149 45.29 -57.51 14.20
CA LYS A 149 45.03 -56.28 13.47
C LYS A 149 44.13 -55.40 14.34
N GLY A 150 44.57 -54.20 14.60
CA GLY A 150 43.99 -53.20 15.51
C GLY A 150 42.47 -53.28 15.65
N GLY A 151 42.06 -53.79 16.85
CA GLY A 151 40.64 -53.84 17.18
C GLY A 151 40.14 -52.43 17.37
N GLY A 152 39.29 -52.00 16.46
CA GLY A 152 38.61 -50.71 16.65
C GLY A 152 37.68 -50.75 17.85
N ILE A 153 37.70 -49.71 18.64
CA ILE A 153 36.79 -49.55 19.81
C ILE A 153 35.54 -48.84 19.31
N GLU A 154 34.37 -49.48 19.49
CA GLU A 154 33.09 -48.82 19.25
C GLU A 154 32.84 -47.71 20.28
N MET A 155 32.75 -46.48 19.82
CA MET A 155 32.50 -45.30 20.67
C MET A 155 31.07 -44.84 20.57
N GLY A 156 30.54 -44.31 21.70
CA GLY A 156 29.18 -43.77 21.82
C GLY A 156 28.17 -44.83 22.24
N ARG A 157 26.97 -44.33 22.51
CA ARG A 157 25.78 -45.15 22.84
C ARG A 157 24.80 -45.11 21.65
N LEU A 158 23.82 -46.04 21.65
CA LEU A 158 22.85 -46.15 20.57
C LEU A 158 21.89 -44.95 20.51
N ASN A 159 21.53 -44.45 21.68
CA ASN A 159 20.56 -43.35 21.78
C ASN A 159 21.21 -42.15 22.47
N THR A 160 21.01 -41.00 21.90
CA THR A 160 21.40 -39.68 22.47
C THR A 160 20.16 -38.82 22.55
N MET A 161 19.87 -38.27 23.71
CA MET A 161 18.80 -37.30 23.91
C MET A 161 19.40 -36.06 24.52
N SER A 162 19.05 -34.89 23.94
CA SER A 162 19.47 -33.60 24.47
C SER A 162 18.28 -32.65 24.56
N PHE A 163 18.28 -31.83 25.59
CA PHE A 163 17.43 -30.66 25.66
C PHE A 163 18.29 -29.44 26.02
N GLY A 164 17.87 -28.28 25.62
CA GLY A 164 18.61 -27.07 25.94
C GLY A 164 17.73 -25.83 25.88
N VAL A 165 18.14 -24.82 26.62
CA VAL A 165 17.63 -23.45 26.55
C VAL A 165 18.82 -22.55 26.29
N SER A 166 18.76 -21.78 25.22
CA SER A 166 19.78 -20.78 24.86
C SER A 166 19.16 -19.39 24.93
N ALA A 167 19.91 -18.44 25.45
CA ALA A 167 19.54 -17.03 25.39
C ALA A 167 20.73 -16.25 24.79
N ALA A 168 20.47 -15.42 23.78
CA ALA A 168 21.48 -14.58 23.18
C ALA A 168 20.99 -13.13 23.11
N MET A 169 21.86 -12.17 23.45
CA MET A 169 21.57 -10.75 23.41
C MET A 169 22.73 -9.98 22.82
N PRO A 170 22.51 -9.16 21.76
CA PRO A 170 23.53 -8.25 21.28
C PRO A 170 23.69 -7.09 22.27
N ILE A 171 24.92 -6.87 22.79
CA ILE A 171 25.25 -5.75 23.68
C ILE A 171 25.67 -4.54 22.85
N ILE A 172 26.59 -4.77 21.89
CA ILE A 172 27.07 -3.75 20.98
C ILE A 172 26.89 -4.26 19.55
N ASN A 173 25.94 -3.65 18.84
CA ASN A 173 25.71 -3.92 17.42
C ASN A 173 25.24 -2.63 16.73
N ALA A 174 26.22 -1.89 16.16
CA ALA A 174 25.94 -0.62 15.49
C ALA A 174 25.04 -0.77 14.26
N GLN A 175 25.14 -1.89 13.54
CA GLN A 175 24.24 -2.16 12.40
C GLN A 175 22.80 -2.31 12.84
N LEU A 176 22.56 -3.01 13.94
CA LEU A 176 21.18 -3.21 14.45
C LEU A 176 20.56 -1.89 14.89
N TRP A 177 21.31 -1.02 15.54
CA TRP A 177 20.81 0.30 15.93
C TRP A 177 20.50 1.19 14.73
N GLU A 178 21.27 1.13 13.66
CA GLU A 178 20.97 1.89 12.44
C GLU A 178 19.79 1.26 11.68
N SER A 179 19.62 -0.07 11.69
CA SER A 179 18.45 -0.73 11.09
C SER A 179 17.15 -0.34 11.79
N VAL A 180 17.14 -0.14 13.12
CA VAL A 180 15.98 0.37 13.86
C VAL A 180 15.61 1.78 13.40
N LYS A 181 16.59 2.64 13.08
CA LYS A 181 16.32 3.98 12.55
C LYS A 181 15.75 3.91 11.15
N ILE A 182 16.29 3.03 10.29
CA ILE A 182 15.76 2.80 8.93
C ILE A 182 14.32 2.34 8.98
N THR A 183 13.99 1.34 9.81
CA THR A 183 12.58 0.90 9.97
C THR A 183 11.68 1.96 10.60
N GLY A 184 12.24 2.95 11.29
CA GLY A 184 11.52 4.16 11.69
C GLY A 184 11.08 5.00 10.50
N MET A 185 11.96 5.18 9.52
CA MET A 185 11.69 5.90 8.28
C MET A 185 10.74 5.14 7.36
N ASP A 186 10.76 3.79 7.37
CA ASP A 186 9.75 2.99 6.67
C ASP A 186 8.33 3.32 7.16
N VAL A 187 8.14 3.61 8.45
CA VAL A 187 6.85 4.05 8.99
C VAL A 187 6.47 5.44 8.47
N GLU A 188 7.41 6.38 8.44
CA GLU A 188 7.18 7.72 7.89
C GLU A 188 6.84 7.64 6.39
N LEU A 189 7.55 6.81 5.65
CA LEU A 189 7.25 6.54 4.24
C LEU A 189 5.86 5.94 4.04
N ALA A 190 5.45 5.00 4.90
CA ALA A 190 4.12 4.40 4.84
C ALA A 190 3.01 5.43 5.13
N VAL A 191 3.23 6.36 6.07
CA VAL A 191 2.31 7.47 6.36
C VAL A 191 2.18 8.38 5.15
N GLU A 192 3.30 8.77 4.52
CA GLU A 192 3.25 9.65 3.34
C GLU A 192 2.66 8.95 2.11
N LYS A 193 2.86 7.63 1.95
CA LYS A 193 2.16 6.83 0.94
C LYS A 193 0.65 6.78 1.18
N ALA A 194 0.23 6.64 2.42
CA ALA A 194 -1.19 6.68 2.77
C ALA A 194 -1.80 8.05 2.48
N ARG A 195 -1.08 9.15 2.77
CA ARG A 195 -1.48 10.51 2.38
C ARG A 195 -1.64 10.61 0.85
N SER A 196 -0.65 10.13 0.09
CA SER A 196 -0.74 10.09 -1.39
C SER A 196 -1.94 9.28 -1.88
N SER A 197 -2.23 8.13 -1.26
CA SER A 197 -3.40 7.31 -1.61
C SER A 197 -4.72 8.06 -1.37
N ARG A 198 -4.84 8.81 -0.26
CA ARG A 198 -6.01 9.64 0.01
C ARG A 198 -6.15 10.77 -1.00
N LEU A 199 -5.07 11.50 -1.33
CA LEU A 199 -5.10 12.54 -2.36
C LEU A 199 -5.51 11.99 -3.74
N ASN A 200 -4.96 10.85 -4.12
CA ASN A 200 -5.34 10.17 -5.36
C ASN A 200 -6.83 9.77 -5.37
N MET A 201 -7.32 9.22 -4.27
CA MET A 201 -8.72 8.85 -4.12
C MET A 201 -9.64 10.08 -4.24
N VAL A 202 -9.31 11.19 -3.54
CA VAL A 202 -10.08 12.44 -3.63
C VAL A 202 -10.13 12.95 -5.08
N SER A 203 -9.00 12.94 -5.79
CA SER A 203 -8.96 13.31 -7.21
C SER A 203 -9.82 12.40 -8.07
N GLN A 204 -9.80 11.09 -7.84
CA GLN A 204 -10.62 10.12 -8.58
C GLN A 204 -12.12 10.32 -8.31
N VAL A 205 -12.52 10.58 -7.05
CA VAL A 205 -13.93 10.85 -6.69
C VAL A 205 -14.40 12.14 -7.33
N LYS A 206 -13.63 13.24 -7.24
CA LYS A 206 -13.95 14.51 -7.91
C LYS A 206 -14.15 14.29 -9.42
N ASN A 207 -13.22 13.62 -10.08
CA ASN A 207 -13.30 13.36 -11.51
C ASN A 207 -14.51 12.49 -11.90
N ALA A 208 -14.81 11.45 -11.12
CA ALA A 208 -15.98 10.60 -11.35
C ALA A 208 -17.30 11.34 -11.10
N TYR A 209 -17.33 12.21 -10.09
CA TYR A 209 -18.51 13.04 -9.79
C TYR A 209 -18.77 14.06 -10.92
N TYR A 210 -17.73 14.77 -11.38
CA TYR A 210 -17.86 15.70 -12.51
C TYR A 210 -18.23 14.97 -13.81
N ALA A 211 -17.72 13.76 -14.03
CA ALA A 211 -18.12 12.95 -15.18
C ALA A 211 -19.59 12.54 -15.12
N ALA A 212 -20.13 12.25 -13.94
CA ALA A 212 -21.54 11.94 -13.76
C ALA A 212 -22.42 13.18 -14.01
N LEU A 213 -22.03 14.36 -13.52
CA LEU A 213 -22.71 15.62 -13.81
C LEU A 213 -22.70 15.96 -15.32
N PHE A 214 -21.55 15.80 -15.98
CA PHE A 214 -21.44 16.03 -17.43
C PHE A 214 -22.29 15.04 -18.23
N ALA A 215 -22.34 13.77 -17.83
CA ALA A 215 -23.21 12.78 -18.48
C ALA A 215 -24.70 13.11 -18.32
N LYS A 216 -25.12 13.60 -17.14
CA LYS A 216 -26.51 14.06 -16.90
C LYS A 216 -26.85 15.27 -17.75
N GLU A 217 -25.96 16.25 -17.85
CA GLU A 217 -26.17 17.43 -18.70
C GLU A 217 -26.29 17.02 -20.17
N ALA A 218 -25.44 16.12 -20.64
CA ALA A 218 -25.54 15.61 -22.01
C ALA A 218 -26.85 14.85 -22.25
N PHE A 219 -27.31 14.06 -21.27
CA PHE A 219 -28.61 13.39 -21.36
C PHE A 219 -29.76 14.39 -21.45
N ASP A 220 -29.75 15.44 -20.63
CA ASP A 220 -30.79 16.48 -20.66
C ASP A 220 -30.82 17.21 -22.00
N VAL A 221 -29.66 17.53 -22.57
CA VAL A 221 -29.55 18.13 -23.92
C VAL A 221 -30.11 17.19 -25.00
N TYR A 222 -29.78 15.90 -25.00
CA TYR A 222 -30.31 14.96 -25.99
C TYR A 222 -31.80 14.69 -25.79
N ARG A 223 -32.30 14.70 -24.56
CA ARG A 223 -33.73 14.60 -24.26
C ARG A 223 -34.48 15.82 -24.82
N GLU A 224 -33.95 17.04 -24.62
CA GLU A 224 -34.51 18.26 -25.20
C GLU A 224 -34.56 18.17 -26.73
N VAL A 225 -33.50 17.66 -27.36
CA VAL A 225 -33.47 17.45 -28.84
C VAL A 225 -34.56 16.46 -29.28
N TYR A 226 -34.73 15.37 -28.58
CA TYR A 226 -35.81 14.39 -28.86
C TYR A 226 -37.22 14.99 -28.71
N GLU A 227 -37.45 15.70 -27.61
CA GLU A 227 -38.72 16.37 -27.36
C GLU A 227 -39.03 17.42 -28.45
N ASN A 228 -38.04 18.19 -28.85
CA ASN A 228 -38.14 19.16 -29.93
C ASN A 228 -38.41 18.48 -31.29
N ALA A 229 -37.71 17.37 -31.59
CA ALA A 229 -37.96 16.60 -32.81
C ALA A 229 -39.42 16.00 -32.83
N LEU A 230 -39.89 15.53 -31.70
CA LEU A 230 -41.24 14.99 -31.55
C LEU A 230 -42.28 16.08 -31.76
N ASN A 231 -42.09 17.24 -31.14
CA ASN A 231 -42.98 18.40 -31.32
C ASN A 231 -43.01 18.85 -32.79
N ASN A 232 -41.85 18.95 -33.46
CA ASN A 232 -41.72 19.29 -34.86
C ASN A 232 -42.41 18.24 -35.75
N TYR A 233 -42.36 16.97 -35.43
CA TYR A 233 -43.10 15.91 -36.12
C TYR A 233 -44.61 16.14 -36.04
N TYR A 234 -45.15 16.37 -34.84
CA TYR A 234 -46.59 16.64 -34.67
C TYR A 234 -47.03 17.91 -35.37
N GLU A 235 -46.26 18.96 -35.35
CA GLU A 235 -46.58 20.20 -36.13
C GLU A 235 -46.54 19.97 -37.63
N THR A 236 -45.57 19.18 -38.13
CA THR A 236 -45.50 18.81 -39.55
C THR A 236 -46.66 17.91 -39.94
N GLU A 237 -47.10 16.98 -39.10
CA GLU A 237 -48.27 16.12 -39.32
C GLU A 237 -49.56 16.94 -39.41
N LYS A 238 -49.76 17.93 -38.51
CA LYS A 238 -50.88 18.87 -38.60
C LYS A 238 -50.88 19.65 -39.92
N LYS A 239 -49.70 20.15 -40.35
CA LYS A 239 -49.54 20.89 -41.62
C LYS A 239 -49.77 19.98 -42.82
N TYR A 240 -49.34 18.71 -42.78
CA TYR A 240 -49.58 17.73 -43.84
C TYR A 240 -51.06 17.42 -44.00
N ASN A 241 -51.77 17.19 -42.91
CA ASN A 241 -53.22 16.90 -42.89
C ASN A 241 -54.04 18.04 -43.50
N VAL A 242 -53.56 19.28 -43.42
CA VAL A 242 -54.20 20.44 -44.04
C VAL A 242 -53.54 20.85 -45.39
N GLN A 243 -52.73 19.94 -45.96
CA GLN A 243 -52.06 20.13 -47.25
C GLN A 243 -51.09 21.32 -47.32
N LYS A 244 -50.50 21.74 -46.15
CA LYS A 244 -49.53 22.81 -46.04
C LYS A 244 -48.08 22.30 -45.90
N ALA A 245 -47.87 20.99 -45.76
CA ALA A 245 -46.55 20.34 -45.79
C ALA A 245 -46.56 19.20 -46.81
N THR A 246 -45.38 18.85 -47.29
CA THR A 246 -45.19 17.75 -48.24
C THR A 246 -45.01 16.39 -47.53
N GLU A 247 -45.23 15.29 -48.27
CA GLU A 247 -44.93 13.95 -47.79
C GLU A 247 -43.43 13.80 -47.45
N LEU A 248 -42.58 14.48 -48.18
CA LEU A 248 -41.13 14.55 -47.90
C LEU A 248 -40.82 15.17 -46.54
N ASP A 249 -41.53 16.29 -46.20
CA ASP A 249 -41.34 16.94 -44.90
C ASP A 249 -41.78 16.04 -43.76
N MET A 250 -42.89 15.33 -43.97
CA MET A 250 -43.39 14.35 -42.99
C MET A 250 -42.42 13.19 -42.81
N ALA A 251 -41.85 12.62 -43.90
CA ALA A 251 -40.87 11.57 -43.84
C ALA A 251 -39.59 12.03 -43.15
N ARG A 252 -39.12 13.26 -43.43
CA ARG A 252 -37.95 13.87 -42.78
C ARG A 252 -38.19 14.08 -41.27
N ALA A 253 -39.32 14.63 -40.89
CA ALA A 253 -39.63 14.85 -39.49
C ALA A 253 -39.70 13.51 -38.71
N LYS A 254 -40.29 12.46 -39.29
CA LYS A 254 -40.30 11.12 -38.71
C LYS A 254 -38.86 10.54 -38.57
N THR A 255 -38.03 10.74 -39.59
CA THR A 255 -36.63 10.29 -39.58
C THR A 255 -35.82 11.00 -38.47
N ASN A 256 -36.06 12.31 -38.25
CA ASN A 256 -35.37 13.06 -37.22
C ASN A 256 -35.72 12.54 -35.78
N VAL A 257 -37.01 12.25 -35.54
CA VAL A 257 -37.42 11.59 -34.28
C VAL A 257 -36.70 10.24 -34.11
N ALA A 258 -36.71 9.41 -35.18
CA ALA A 258 -36.07 8.09 -35.12
C ALA A 258 -34.55 8.18 -34.87
N ASN A 259 -33.88 9.20 -35.44
CA ASN A 259 -32.43 9.44 -35.24
C ASN A 259 -32.11 10.03 -33.86
N ALA A 260 -33.03 10.73 -33.22
CA ALA A 260 -32.83 11.26 -31.87
C ALA A 260 -32.88 10.17 -30.77
N ILE A 261 -33.70 9.12 -30.97
CA ILE A 261 -33.90 8.05 -29.99
C ILE A 261 -32.58 7.35 -29.57
N PRO A 262 -31.70 6.88 -30.50
CA PRO A 262 -30.44 6.26 -30.11
C PRO A 262 -29.54 7.17 -29.29
N ASN A 263 -29.54 8.48 -29.56
CA ASN A 263 -28.73 9.44 -28.81
C ASN A 263 -29.19 9.56 -27.35
N VAL A 264 -30.49 9.55 -27.10
CA VAL A 264 -31.05 9.57 -25.74
C VAL A 264 -30.67 8.30 -25.00
N TYR A 265 -30.85 7.11 -25.59
CA TYR A 265 -30.45 5.85 -24.94
C TYR A 265 -28.96 5.72 -24.69
N ASN A 266 -28.11 6.23 -25.61
CA ASN A 266 -26.67 6.26 -25.41
C ASN A 266 -26.28 7.19 -24.26
N ALA A 267 -26.93 8.35 -24.17
CA ALA A 267 -26.69 9.29 -23.08
C ALA A 267 -27.18 8.72 -21.73
N GLU A 268 -28.36 8.09 -21.68
CA GLU A 268 -28.88 7.40 -20.50
C GLU A 268 -27.90 6.31 -20.04
N SER A 269 -27.42 5.48 -20.96
CA SER A 269 -26.39 4.46 -20.65
C SER A 269 -25.12 5.09 -20.11
N SER A 270 -24.71 6.26 -20.64
CA SER A 270 -23.53 6.98 -20.15
C SER A 270 -23.73 7.50 -18.73
N VAL A 271 -24.91 7.97 -18.38
CA VAL A 271 -25.25 8.35 -16.98
C VAL A 271 -25.12 7.15 -16.06
N MET A 272 -25.75 6.02 -16.40
CA MET A 272 -25.67 4.81 -15.58
C MET A 272 -24.20 4.36 -15.39
N LEU A 273 -23.41 4.34 -16.47
CA LEU A 273 -22.00 3.94 -16.40
C LEU A 273 -21.18 4.89 -15.51
N SER A 274 -21.39 6.20 -15.63
CA SER A 274 -20.68 7.18 -14.81
C SER A 274 -21.05 7.09 -13.33
N LEU A 275 -22.30 6.80 -12.99
CA LEU A 275 -22.74 6.54 -11.63
C LEU A 275 -22.14 5.24 -11.08
N TRP A 276 -22.05 4.18 -11.87
CA TRP A 276 -21.36 2.95 -11.45
C TRP A 276 -19.87 3.20 -11.21
N GLN A 277 -19.19 3.99 -12.05
CA GLN A 277 -17.81 4.37 -11.85
C GLN A 277 -17.63 5.17 -10.56
N LEU A 278 -18.55 6.12 -10.27
CA LEU A 278 -18.53 6.87 -9.03
C LEU A 278 -18.69 5.94 -7.80
N LYS A 279 -19.67 5.04 -7.82
CA LYS A 279 -19.89 4.04 -6.76
C LYS A 279 -18.65 3.17 -6.55
N ALA A 280 -18.04 2.69 -7.63
CA ALA A 280 -16.83 1.87 -7.56
C ALA A 280 -15.65 2.63 -6.93
N VAL A 281 -15.46 3.92 -7.28
CA VAL A 281 -14.41 4.76 -6.70
C VAL A 281 -14.70 5.09 -5.23
N MET A 282 -15.96 5.32 -4.86
CA MET A 282 -16.36 5.48 -3.46
C MET A 282 -16.19 4.21 -2.63
N GLY A 283 -16.16 3.03 -3.27
CA GLY A 283 -16.03 1.74 -2.58
C GLY A 283 -17.35 1.22 -2.00
N VAL A 284 -18.48 1.67 -2.53
CA VAL A 284 -19.83 1.24 -2.16
C VAL A 284 -20.39 0.21 -3.15
N ASP A 285 -21.44 -0.49 -2.75
CA ASP A 285 -22.06 -1.49 -3.62
C ASP A 285 -22.67 -0.83 -4.89
N LEU A 286 -22.50 -1.50 -6.03
CA LEU A 286 -23.02 -1.02 -7.32
C LEU A 286 -24.53 -1.00 -7.38
N GLU A 287 -25.20 -1.86 -6.61
CA GLU A 287 -26.67 -1.97 -6.54
C GLU A 287 -27.32 -0.85 -5.71
N MET A 288 -26.56 -0.14 -4.87
CA MET A 288 -27.06 1.00 -4.12
C MET A 288 -27.68 2.06 -5.03
N ASN A 289 -28.82 2.58 -4.66
CA ASN A 289 -29.53 3.58 -5.45
C ASN A 289 -29.04 5.00 -5.10
N ILE A 290 -27.97 5.45 -5.76
CA ILE A 290 -27.31 6.75 -5.53
C ILE A 290 -27.36 7.58 -6.80
N ASP A 291 -27.67 8.87 -6.63
CA ASP A 291 -27.61 9.90 -7.69
C ASP A 291 -26.81 11.12 -7.20
N VAL A 292 -26.40 12.00 -8.11
CA VAL A 292 -25.59 13.21 -7.85
C VAL A 292 -26.41 14.48 -7.92
N VAL A 293 -26.13 15.44 -7.04
CA VAL A 293 -26.76 16.78 -6.97
C VAL A 293 -26.07 17.76 -7.90
N GLY A 294 -26.83 18.65 -8.53
CA GLY A 294 -26.33 19.80 -9.27
C GLY A 294 -26.17 19.57 -10.76
N SER A 295 -25.71 20.58 -11.45
CA SER A 295 -25.33 20.58 -12.85
C SER A 295 -23.84 20.89 -13.02
N ILE A 296 -23.22 20.41 -14.08
CA ILE A 296 -21.83 20.80 -14.42
C ILE A 296 -21.72 22.33 -14.62
N ASN A 297 -22.80 22.97 -15.02
CA ASN A 297 -22.85 24.43 -15.23
C ASN A 297 -22.73 25.23 -13.93
N ASP A 298 -23.03 24.66 -12.76
CA ASP A 298 -22.83 25.30 -11.44
C ASP A 298 -21.35 25.61 -11.17
N TYR A 299 -20.46 24.90 -11.84
CA TYR A 299 -19.01 25.07 -11.75
C TYR A 299 -18.44 26.10 -12.74
N ALA A 300 -19.29 26.75 -13.55
CA ALA A 300 -18.84 27.79 -14.49
C ALA A 300 -18.14 28.95 -13.79
N GLY A 301 -18.59 29.34 -12.57
CA GLY A 301 -17.94 30.39 -11.79
C GLY A 301 -16.48 30.09 -11.41
N MET A 302 -16.04 28.83 -11.43
CA MET A 302 -14.65 28.45 -11.19
C MET A 302 -13.72 28.83 -12.35
N LEU A 303 -14.24 29.13 -13.57
CA LEU A 303 -13.45 29.53 -14.73
C LEU A 303 -12.87 30.95 -14.61
N GLU A 304 -13.32 31.75 -13.64
CA GLU A 304 -12.72 33.06 -13.33
C GLU A 304 -11.35 32.94 -12.61
N TYR A 305 -10.77 31.75 -12.60
CA TYR A 305 -9.50 31.43 -11.96
C TYR A 305 -8.33 32.20 -12.58
N ASP A 306 -7.61 32.98 -11.76
CA ASP A 306 -6.42 33.72 -12.22
C ASP A 306 -5.19 32.78 -12.26
N THR A 307 -4.87 32.29 -13.46
CA THR A 307 -3.69 31.44 -13.70
C THR A 307 -2.36 32.16 -13.46
N ALA A 308 -2.34 33.51 -13.40
CA ALA A 308 -1.13 34.31 -13.18
C ALA A 308 -0.58 34.20 -11.73
N GLN A 309 -1.38 33.78 -10.77
CA GLN A 309 -0.95 33.64 -9.38
C GLN A 309 0.00 32.45 -9.12
N HIS A 310 0.16 31.53 -10.08
CA HIS A 310 0.97 30.31 -9.93
C HIS A 310 2.33 30.38 -10.65
N ASN A 311 2.95 31.56 -10.70
CA ASN A 311 4.27 31.72 -11.34
C ASN A 311 5.41 31.01 -10.60
N GLU A 312 5.31 30.78 -9.30
CA GLU A 312 6.27 29.98 -8.52
C GLU A 312 5.67 28.62 -8.15
N ILE A 313 6.10 27.57 -8.88
CA ILE A 313 5.69 26.20 -8.61
C ILE A 313 6.48 25.66 -7.44
N SER A 314 5.89 25.68 -6.23
CA SER A 314 6.44 24.99 -5.07
C SER A 314 5.98 23.54 -5.06
N LEU A 315 6.93 22.61 -4.91
CA LEU A 315 6.69 21.17 -4.78
C LEU A 315 6.87 20.65 -3.36
N GLU A 316 6.99 21.55 -2.37
CA GLU A 316 7.25 21.18 -0.97
C GLU A 316 6.12 20.37 -0.35
N SER A 317 4.87 20.63 -0.76
CA SER A 317 3.68 19.90 -0.30
C SER A 317 3.43 18.62 -1.07
N ASN A 318 4.08 18.44 -2.24
CA ASN A 318 3.85 17.29 -3.09
C ASN A 318 4.25 15.98 -2.42
N SER A 319 3.29 15.05 -2.30
CA SER A 319 3.48 13.78 -1.59
C SER A 319 4.54 12.88 -2.25
N THR A 320 4.64 12.88 -3.58
CA THR A 320 5.66 12.09 -4.30
C THR A 320 7.07 12.60 -3.98
N MET A 321 7.27 13.94 -3.94
CA MET A 321 8.55 14.53 -3.60
C MET A 321 8.94 14.23 -2.14
N LYS A 322 7.97 14.29 -1.21
CA LYS A 322 8.20 13.90 0.19
C LYS A 322 8.58 12.43 0.33
N GLN A 323 7.90 11.53 -0.36
CA GLN A 323 8.24 10.10 -0.39
C GLN A 323 9.67 9.87 -0.89
N LEU A 324 10.06 10.52 -1.99
CA LEU A 324 11.42 10.42 -2.54
C LEU A 324 12.48 11.00 -1.61
N ALA A 325 12.17 12.07 -0.89
CA ALA A 325 13.06 12.66 0.12
C ALA A 325 13.31 11.68 1.29
N ILE A 326 12.24 11.04 1.81
CA ILE A 326 12.35 10.03 2.86
C ILE A 326 13.17 8.82 2.36
N GLN A 327 12.92 8.33 1.14
CA GLN A 327 13.68 7.22 0.54
C GLN A 327 15.17 7.57 0.33
N ALA A 328 15.47 8.81 -0.05
CA ALA A 328 16.85 9.27 -0.18
C ALA A 328 17.56 9.28 1.18
N GLU A 329 16.90 9.74 2.23
CA GLU A 329 17.45 9.69 3.59
C GLU A 329 17.63 8.25 4.07
N GLU A 330 16.70 7.35 3.79
CA GLU A 330 16.80 5.92 4.07
C GLU A 330 18.06 5.29 3.39
N LEU A 331 18.28 5.61 2.11
CA LEU A 331 19.46 5.16 1.39
C LEU A 331 20.76 5.79 1.96
N ALA A 332 20.73 7.04 2.40
CA ALA A 332 21.86 7.66 3.09
C ALA A 332 22.18 6.95 4.42
N ARG A 333 21.15 6.51 5.17
CA ARG A 333 21.34 5.68 6.36
C ARG A 333 21.80 4.27 6.03
N SER A 334 21.37 3.70 4.91
CA SER A 334 21.84 2.41 4.42
C SER A 334 23.36 2.42 4.14
N ILE A 335 23.92 3.54 3.65
CA ILE A 335 25.38 3.71 3.53
C ILE A 335 26.04 3.58 4.91
N ARG A 336 25.49 4.26 5.94
CA ARG A 336 26.02 4.16 7.32
C ARG A 336 25.88 2.73 7.86
N LEU A 337 24.77 2.06 7.60
CA LEU A 337 24.57 0.66 7.95
C LEU A 337 25.67 -0.24 7.40
N LYS A 338 26.04 -0.05 6.11
CA LYS A 338 27.16 -0.79 5.49
C LYS A 338 28.52 -0.40 6.06
N GLN A 339 28.72 0.86 6.44
CA GLN A 339 29.94 1.32 7.12
C GLN A 339 30.04 0.70 8.53
N TYR A 340 28.95 0.55 9.26
CA TYR A 340 28.94 -0.07 10.59
C TYR A 340 29.28 -1.57 10.58
N ALA A 341 29.30 -2.22 9.40
CA ALA A 341 29.81 -3.57 9.24
C ALA A 341 31.35 -3.70 9.52
N TYR A 342 32.06 -2.58 9.67
CA TYR A 342 33.49 -2.56 10.13
C TYR A 342 33.60 -2.50 11.65
N ILE A 343 32.55 -2.17 12.38
CA ILE A 343 32.57 -2.05 13.84
C ILE A 343 32.46 -3.45 14.46
N PRO A 344 33.31 -3.77 15.46
CA PRO A 344 33.16 -5.02 16.21
C PRO A 344 31.80 -5.16 16.85
N THR A 345 31.29 -6.39 16.90
CA THR A 345 30.03 -6.73 17.59
C THR A 345 30.34 -7.49 18.89
N LEU A 346 29.63 -7.17 19.96
CA LEU A 346 29.70 -7.83 21.26
C LEU A 346 28.32 -8.42 21.58
N SER A 347 28.30 -9.71 21.88
CA SER A 347 27.06 -10.41 22.29
C SER A 347 27.27 -11.20 23.58
N LEU A 348 26.23 -11.26 24.39
CA LEU A 348 26.12 -12.11 25.56
C LEU A 348 25.32 -13.35 25.17
N ALA A 349 25.86 -14.53 25.52
CA ALA A 349 25.17 -15.78 25.33
C ALA A 349 25.08 -16.56 26.67
N PHE A 350 23.91 -17.12 26.92
CA PHE A 350 23.67 -18.07 27.99
C PHE A 350 23.14 -19.36 27.37
N ASN A 351 23.74 -20.49 27.76
CA ASN A 351 23.27 -21.79 27.35
C ASN A 351 23.08 -22.68 28.57
N PHE A 352 21.94 -23.29 28.69
CA PHE A 352 21.69 -24.39 29.60
C PHE A 352 21.33 -25.61 28.76
N SER A 353 22.00 -26.73 28.95
CA SER A 353 21.73 -27.94 28.20
C SER A 353 21.89 -29.17 29.07
N GLY A 354 21.10 -30.18 28.84
CA GLY A 354 21.19 -31.48 29.46
C GLY A 354 21.25 -32.55 28.37
N ASN A 355 22.24 -33.42 28.50
CA ASN A 355 22.43 -34.54 27.60
C ASN A 355 22.32 -35.87 28.35
N THR A 356 21.76 -36.86 27.70
CA THR A 356 21.83 -38.24 28.15
C THR A 356 22.12 -39.15 26.98
N MET A 357 22.97 -40.14 27.24
CA MET A 357 23.30 -41.17 26.25
C MET A 357 22.99 -42.53 26.87
N PHE A 358 22.25 -43.37 26.19
CA PHE A 358 21.83 -44.67 26.69
C PHE A 358 21.75 -45.71 25.58
N ASN A 359 21.95 -46.97 25.95
CA ASN A 359 21.60 -48.11 25.13
C ASN A 359 20.16 -48.49 25.43
N ASP A 360 19.59 -49.51 24.84
CA ASP A 360 18.19 -49.94 25.00
C ASP A 360 17.92 -50.40 26.44
N VAL A 361 17.96 -49.44 27.41
CA VAL A 361 17.79 -49.63 28.85
C VAL A 361 16.61 -48.81 29.37
N PRO A 362 15.94 -49.18 30.44
CA PRO A 362 14.84 -48.44 31.06
C PRO A 362 15.24 -47.01 31.42
N SER A 363 14.30 -46.07 31.37
CA SER A 363 14.51 -44.65 31.67
C SER A 363 15.08 -44.34 33.05
N SER A 364 14.88 -45.26 34.01
CA SER A 364 15.47 -45.17 35.34
C SER A 364 17.02 -45.24 35.38
N GLN A 365 17.63 -45.73 34.30
CA GLN A 365 19.07 -45.85 34.17
C GLN A 365 19.68 -44.74 33.25
N TRP A 366 18.89 -43.76 32.82
CA TRP A 366 19.38 -42.65 32.04
C TRP A 366 20.12 -41.65 32.92
N ASN A 367 21.40 -41.45 32.63
CA ASN A 367 22.23 -40.49 33.33
C ASN A 367 22.20 -39.14 32.59
N TRP A 368 21.48 -38.18 33.18
CA TRP A 368 21.45 -36.83 32.68
C TRP A 368 22.65 -36.03 33.16
N THR A 369 23.32 -35.35 32.23
CA THR A 369 24.45 -34.46 32.50
C THR A 369 24.03 -33.01 32.18
N PRO A 370 23.41 -32.28 33.13
CA PRO A 370 23.12 -30.89 32.93
C PRO A 370 24.37 -30.04 33.08
N TYR A 371 24.50 -29.04 32.20
CA TYR A 371 25.53 -28.01 32.32
C TYR A 371 25.00 -26.66 31.88
N SER A 372 25.60 -25.57 32.37
CA SER A 372 25.26 -24.21 31.97
C SER A 372 26.52 -23.41 31.70
N THR A 373 26.44 -22.53 30.68
CA THR A 373 27.53 -21.64 30.31
C THR A 373 27.02 -20.24 30.11
N VAL A 374 27.79 -19.25 30.54
CA VAL A 374 27.63 -17.84 30.23
C VAL A 374 28.89 -17.41 29.50
N GLY A 375 28.73 -16.74 28.38
CA GLY A 375 29.86 -16.31 27.56
C GLY A 375 29.63 -14.93 26.95
N LEU A 376 30.69 -14.14 26.84
CA LEU A 376 30.74 -12.94 26.03
C LEU A 376 31.52 -13.28 24.76
N SER A 377 30.90 -12.98 23.60
CA SER A 377 31.50 -13.18 22.28
C SER A 377 31.79 -11.83 21.64
N LEU A 378 33.05 -11.52 21.40
CA LEU A 378 33.51 -10.34 20.65
C LEU A 378 33.92 -10.78 19.25
N GLN A 379 33.25 -10.31 18.23
CA GLN A 379 33.55 -10.58 16.83
C GLN A 379 34.14 -9.33 16.19
N ILE A 380 35.39 -9.39 15.80
CA ILE A 380 36.12 -8.32 15.13
C ILE A 380 36.35 -8.71 13.66
N PRO A 381 35.69 -8.00 12.72
CA PRO A 381 35.83 -8.32 11.31
C PRO A 381 37.12 -7.73 10.73
N ILE A 382 38.20 -8.52 10.59
CA ILE A 382 39.50 -8.06 10.12
C ILE A 382 39.53 -7.93 8.60
N PHE A 383 39.25 -8.98 7.87
CA PHE A 383 39.33 -9.01 6.40
C PHE A 383 38.14 -9.79 5.81
N SER A 384 37.56 -9.29 4.71
CA SER A 384 36.38 -9.89 4.05
C SER A 384 36.52 -9.94 2.53
N GLY A 385 37.74 -10.01 2.00
CA GLY A 385 37.94 -10.07 0.54
C GLY A 385 37.40 -8.86 -0.21
N LEU A 386 37.50 -7.64 0.37
CA LEU A 386 36.97 -6.36 -0.17
C LEU A 386 35.44 -6.27 -0.25
N LYS A 387 34.68 -7.29 0.20
CA LYS A 387 33.23 -7.32 0.13
C LYS A 387 32.61 -6.09 0.76
N ARG A 388 33.00 -5.73 2.00
CA ARG A 388 32.44 -4.56 2.72
C ARG A 388 32.70 -3.24 1.98
N MET A 389 33.88 -3.09 1.38
CA MET A 389 34.18 -1.89 0.58
C MET A 389 33.27 -1.78 -0.64
N ASN A 390 33.02 -2.90 -1.32
CA ASN A 390 32.13 -2.94 -2.48
C ASN A 390 30.68 -2.74 -2.07
N ASP A 391 30.22 -3.28 -0.92
CA ASP A 391 28.90 -3.06 -0.37
C ASP A 391 28.64 -1.56 -0.08
N VAL A 392 29.64 -0.84 0.47
CA VAL A 392 29.55 0.61 0.68
C VAL A 392 29.52 1.39 -0.64
N LYS A 393 30.32 1.00 -1.63
CA LYS A 393 30.32 1.64 -2.96
C LYS A 393 28.96 1.41 -3.65
N GLN A 394 28.41 0.20 -3.57
CA GLN A 394 27.10 -0.12 -4.10
C GLN A 394 26.00 0.74 -3.46
N ALA A 395 26.00 0.86 -2.14
CA ALA A 395 25.02 1.70 -1.43
C ALA A 395 25.14 3.20 -1.82
N ARG A 396 26.38 3.70 -2.03
CA ARG A 396 26.58 5.07 -2.53
C ARG A 396 26.04 5.27 -3.95
N ASN A 397 26.24 4.29 -4.83
CA ASN A 397 25.69 4.35 -6.18
C ASN A 397 24.15 4.33 -6.16
N GLN A 398 23.53 3.53 -5.30
CA GLN A 398 22.07 3.52 -5.10
C GLN A 398 21.55 4.90 -4.62
N TYR A 399 22.25 5.54 -3.67
CA TYR A 399 21.91 6.89 -3.25
C TYR A 399 22.04 7.91 -4.38
N GLN A 400 23.09 7.85 -5.19
CA GLN A 400 23.25 8.73 -6.36
C GLN A 400 22.16 8.51 -7.41
N GLN A 401 21.79 7.25 -7.67
CA GLN A 401 20.66 6.93 -8.55
C GLN A 401 19.36 7.55 -8.05
N MET A 402 19.12 7.52 -6.72
CA MET A 402 17.95 8.17 -6.13
C MET A 402 17.99 9.69 -6.34
N GLN A 403 19.14 10.35 -6.21
CA GLN A 403 19.26 11.79 -6.48
C GLN A 403 18.93 12.14 -7.94
N TYR A 404 19.33 11.30 -8.89
CA TYR A 404 18.92 11.48 -10.29
C TYR A 404 17.42 11.26 -10.49
N ASN A 405 16.84 10.26 -9.84
CA ASN A 405 15.37 10.02 -9.89
C ASN A 405 14.60 11.20 -9.31
N ILE A 406 15.06 11.80 -8.22
CA ILE A 406 14.44 13.02 -7.63
C ILE A 406 14.45 14.13 -8.65
N THR A 407 15.61 14.41 -9.29
CA THR A 407 15.74 15.47 -10.27
C THR A 407 14.83 15.24 -11.50
N ASP A 408 14.73 14.00 -11.96
CA ASP A 408 13.87 13.64 -13.08
C ASP A 408 12.38 13.76 -12.72
N THR A 409 12.00 13.25 -11.55
CA THR A 409 10.62 13.35 -11.05
C THR A 409 10.20 14.81 -10.85
N GLU A 410 11.09 15.66 -10.32
CA GLU A 410 10.84 17.09 -10.16
C GLU A 410 10.54 17.76 -11.52
N ARG A 411 11.33 17.43 -12.56
CA ARG A 411 11.10 17.94 -13.93
C ARG A 411 9.75 17.48 -14.48
N ASN A 412 9.43 16.22 -14.32
CA ASN A 412 8.17 15.64 -14.80
C ASN A 412 6.96 16.25 -14.09
N LEU A 413 7.03 16.46 -12.76
CA LEU A 413 5.97 17.14 -12.02
C LEU A 413 5.79 18.60 -12.46
N LYS A 414 6.89 19.34 -12.70
CA LYS A 414 6.82 20.69 -13.23
C LYS A 414 6.18 20.75 -14.63
N ILE A 415 6.43 19.73 -15.47
CA ILE A 415 5.77 19.61 -16.78
C ILE A 415 4.29 19.33 -16.59
N ALA A 416 3.90 18.38 -15.72
CA ALA A 416 2.50 18.04 -15.47
C ALA A 416 1.71 19.24 -14.93
N ILE A 417 2.28 20.01 -14.01
CA ILE A 417 1.66 21.23 -13.46
C ILE A 417 1.47 22.28 -14.58
N ARG A 418 2.51 22.55 -15.39
CA ARG A 418 2.40 23.48 -16.51
C ARG A 418 1.37 23.01 -17.54
N GLN A 419 1.27 21.71 -17.78
CA GLN A 419 0.27 21.15 -18.69
C GLN A 419 -1.14 21.36 -18.13
N SER A 420 -1.37 21.12 -16.85
CA SER A 420 -2.66 21.38 -16.18
C SER A 420 -3.05 22.86 -16.28
N LEU A 421 -2.12 23.79 -15.99
CA LEU A 421 -2.35 25.23 -16.11
C LEU A 421 -2.68 25.65 -17.55
N ASN A 422 -1.94 25.15 -18.54
CA ASN A 422 -2.21 25.42 -19.95
C ASN A 422 -3.56 24.86 -20.43
N THR A 423 -3.93 23.67 -19.93
CA THR A 423 -5.24 23.07 -20.19
C THR A 423 -6.36 23.90 -19.59
N MET A 424 -6.19 24.40 -18.37
CA MET A 424 -7.16 25.30 -17.73
C MET A 424 -7.33 26.59 -18.54
N ASP A 425 -6.24 27.28 -18.91
CA ASP A 425 -6.29 28.52 -19.73
C ASP A 425 -6.98 28.28 -21.09
N THR A 426 -6.68 27.15 -21.73
CA THR A 426 -7.31 26.78 -23.02
C THR A 426 -8.82 26.57 -22.84
N ASN A 427 -9.23 25.90 -21.72
CA ASN A 427 -10.65 25.64 -21.48
C ASN A 427 -11.43 26.89 -21.07
N VAL A 428 -10.80 27.84 -20.37
CA VAL A 428 -11.40 29.17 -20.11
C VAL A 428 -11.73 29.88 -21.45
N LYS A 429 -10.78 29.91 -22.38
CA LYS A 429 -11.00 30.50 -23.71
C LYS A 429 -12.04 29.73 -24.51
N SER A 430 -12.02 28.39 -24.43
CA SER A 430 -13.01 27.55 -25.13
C SER A 430 -14.41 27.76 -24.56
N TYR A 431 -14.54 27.93 -23.24
CA TYR A 431 -15.81 28.22 -22.58
C TYR A 431 -16.38 29.56 -23.04
N SER A 432 -15.59 30.64 -23.03
CA SER A 432 -16.04 31.96 -23.50
C SER A 432 -16.51 31.92 -24.95
N ALA A 433 -15.80 31.24 -25.84
CA ALA A 433 -16.23 31.05 -27.22
C ALA A 433 -17.50 30.20 -27.34
N ALA A 434 -17.63 29.13 -26.53
CA ALA A 434 -18.81 28.29 -26.53
C ALA A 434 -20.05 29.01 -25.96
N GLU A 435 -19.89 29.85 -24.94
CA GLU A 435 -20.96 30.70 -24.38
C GLU A 435 -21.52 31.67 -25.45
N GLU A 436 -20.67 32.36 -26.17
CA GLU A 436 -21.11 33.21 -27.31
C GLU A 436 -21.79 32.38 -28.41
N ALA A 437 -21.28 31.15 -28.68
CA ALA A 437 -21.87 30.24 -29.63
C ALA A 437 -23.27 29.76 -29.21
N VAL A 438 -23.47 29.44 -27.90
CA VAL A 438 -24.76 29.06 -27.35
C VAL A 438 -25.77 30.19 -27.51
N ASP A 439 -25.38 31.41 -27.14
CA ASP A 439 -26.26 32.60 -27.30
C ASP A 439 -26.67 32.84 -28.74
N ALA A 440 -25.71 32.75 -29.66
CA ALA A 440 -25.99 32.93 -31.10
C ALA A 440 -26.87 31.81 -31.66
N ALA A 441 -26.54 30.54 -31.31
CA ALA A 441 -27.29 29.37 -31.79
C ALA A 441 -28.71 29.33 -31.17
N GLN A 442 -28.89 29.72 -29.91
CA GLN A 442 -30.19 29.82 -29.28
C GLN A 442 -31.09 30.86 -29.98
N LYS A 443 -30.52 32.02 -30.34
CA LYS A 443 -31.23 33.04 -31.10
C LYS A 443 -31.60 32.52 -32.49
N ALA A 444 -30.65 31.87 -33.17
CA ALA A 444 -30.89 31.28 -34.48
C ALA A 444 -32.01 30.21 -34.46
N TYR A 445 -31.95 29.31 -33.48
CA TYR A 445 -32.96 28.28 -33.29
C TYR A 445 -34.37 28.90 -33.03
N ASN A 446 -34.47 29.90 -32.16
CA ASN A 446 -35.72 30.58 -31.86
C ASN A 446 -36.32 31.27 -33.11
N ILE A 447 -35.48 31.86 -33.93
CA ILE A 447 -35.90 32.49 -35.21
C ILE A 447 -36.33 31.41 -36.22
N ALA A 448 -35.53 30.35 -36.38
CA ALA A 448 -35.85 29.25 -37.28
C ALA A 448 -37.15 28.55 -36.90
N SER A 449 -37.35 28.28 -35.60
CA SER A 449 -38.57 27.67 -35.06
C SER A 449 -39.80 28.48 -35.36
N LYS A 450 -39.79 29.78 -35.04
CA LYS A 450 -40.90 30.69 -35.35
C LYS A 450 -41.15 30.86 -36.87
N SER A 451 -40.07 30.91 -37.67
CA SER A 451 -40.18 31.01 -39.10
C SER A 451 -40.72 29.75 -39.75
N TYR A 452 -40.38 28.58 -39.22
CA TYR A 452 -40.95 27.28 -39.64
C TYR A 452 -42.44 27.17 -39.24
N GLU A 453 -42.79 27.62 -38.07
CA GLU A 453 -44.19 27.64 -37.59
C GLU A 453 -45.06 28.44 -38.56
N VAL A 454 -44.66 29.62 -39.02
CA VAL A 454 -45.39 30.48 -39.98
C VAL A 454 -45.16 30.10 -41.43
N GLY A 455 -44.37 29.06 -41.73
CA GLY A 455 -44.15 28.57 -43.10
C GLY A 455 -43.16 29.40 -43.93
N ARG A 456 -42.26 30.16 -43.28
CA ARG A 456 -41.20 30.98 -43.93
C ARG A 456 -39.82 30.34 -43.95
N ALA A 457 -39.57 29.31 -43.11
CA ALA A 457 -38.37 28.52 -43.11
C ALA A 457 -38.69 27.06 -43.44
N THR A 458 -37.67 26.33 -43.91
CA THR A 458 -37.80 24.89 -44.17
C THR A 458 -37.55 24.06 -42.90
N LEU A 459 -38.01 22.81 -42.91
CA LEU A 459 -37.68 21.87 -41.84
C LEU A 459 -36.14 21.65 -41.70
N THR A 460 -35.42 21.73 -42.82
CA THR A 460 -33.95 21.62 -42.84
C THR A 460 -33.31 22.79 -42.10
N ASP A 461 -33.75 24.03 -42.32
CA ASP A 461 -33.21 25.20 -41.62
C ASP A 461 -33.39 25.09 -40.09
N LEU A 462 -34.58 24.57 -39.67
CA LEU A 462 -34.87 24.34 -38.26
C LEU A 462 -33.98 23.26 -37.65
N ASN A 463 -33.75 22.15 -38.39
CA ASN A 463 -32.90 21.07 -37.94
C ASN A 463 -31.43 21.47 -37.84
N ASP A 464 -30.94 22.26 -38.81
CA ASP A 464 -29.57 22.77 -38.80
C ASP A 464 -29.35 23.73 -37.62
N ALA A 465 -30.32 24.59 -37.32
CA ALA A 465 -30.27 25.46 -36.16
C ALA A 465 -30.33 24.64 -34.82
N GLN A 466 -31.15 23.60 -34.77
CA GLN A 466 -31.20 22.68 -33.59
C GLN A 466 -29.86 21.96 -33.38
N LEU A 467 -29.25 21.45 -34.46
CA LEU A 467 -27.95 20.77 -34.41
C LEU A 467 -26.86 21.72 -33.93
N ALA A 468 -26.81 22.94 -34.45
CA ALA A 468 -25.85 23.98 -34.05
C ALA A 468 -26.00 24.31 -32.54
N LEU A 469 -27.24 24.46 -32.05
CA LEU A 469 -27.52 24.71 -30.64
C LEU A 469 -27.08 23.54 -29.75
N THR A 470 -27.42 22.31 -30.16
CA THR A 470 -27.01 21.10 -29.43
C THR A 470 -25.50 21.01 -29.30
N GLN A 471 -24.80 21.25 -30.41
CA GLN A 471 -23.33 21.18 -30.41
C GLN A 471 -22.69 22.29 -29.56
N ALA A 472 -23.25 23.51 -29.59
CA ALA A 472 -22.79 24.61 -28.74
C ALA A 472 -22.98 24.31 -27.25
N LYS A 473 -24.17 23.82 -26.81
CA LYS A 473 -24.44 23.43 -25.44
C LYS A 473 -23.47 22.33 -24.95
N LEU A 474 -23.29 21.27 -25.75
CA LEU A 474 -22.38 20.19 -25.39
C LEU A 474 -20.92 20.68 -25.31
N SER A 475 -20.50 21.56 -26.23
CA SER A 475 -19.15 22.15 -26.22
C SER A 475 -18.91 23.02 -24.98
N GLN A 476 -19.92 23.77 -24.53
CA GLN A 476 -19.87 24.58 -23.33
C GLN A 476 -19.70 23.69 -22.09
N SER A 477 -20.54 22.68 -21.91
CA SER A 477 -20.48 21.74 -20.79
C SER A 477 -19.16 20.95 -20.80
N GLN A 478 -18.64 20.57 -21.98
CA GLN A 478 -17.35 19.90 -22.12
C GLN A 478 -16.17 20.79 -21.69
N ALA A 479 -16.22 22.10 -21.98
CA ALA A 479 -15.18 23.03 -21.57
C ALA A 479 -15.14 23.18 -20.05
N ILE A 480 -16.30 23.28 -19.40
CA ILE A 480 -16.39 23.30 -17.92
C ILE A 480 -15.82 22.00 -17.34
N TYR A 481 -16.27 20.85 -17.83
CA TYR A 481 -15.80 19.54 -17.37
C TYR A 481 -14.28 19.41 -17.50
N ASN A 482 -13.71 19.74 -18.65
CA ASN A 482 -12.27 19.68 -18.87
C ASN A 482 -11.49 20.62 -17.93
N PHE A 483 -12.04 21.80 -17.65
CA PHE A 483 -11.45 22.75 -16.71
C PHE A 483 -11.39 22.21 -15.28
N VAL A 484 -12.52 21.69 -14.76
CA VAL A 484 -12.56 21.17 -13.38
C VAL A 484 -11.70 19.93 -13.19
N VAL A 485 -11.59 19.07 -14.22
CA VAL A 485 -10.66 17.93 -14.22
C VAL A 485 -9.20 18.39 -14.23
N ALA A 486 -8.86 19.41 -15.04
CA ALA A 486 -7.52 19.98 -15.07
C ALA A 486 -7.16 20.66 -13.75
N LYS A 487 -8.10 21.39 -13.11
CA LYS A 487 -7.96 21.97 -11.78
C LYS A 487 -7.70 20.89 -10.72
N THR A 488 -8.50 19.82 -10.71
CA THR A 488 -8.30 18.69 -9.79
C THR A 488 -6.93 18.05 -9.97
N SER A 489 -6.45 17.89 -11.21
CA SER A 489 -5.11 17.37 -11.49
C SER A 489 -4.00 18.32 -11.03
N LEU A 490 -4.21 19.63 -11.14
CA LEU A 490 -3.29 20.64 -10.63
C LEU A 490 -3.18 20.57 -9.10
N GLU A 491 -4.31 20.56 -8.39
CA GLU A 491 -4.40 20.45 -6.93
C GLU A 491 -3.67 19.19 -6.44
N GLN A 492 -3.91 18.05 -7.09
CA GLN A 492 -3.25 16.78 -6.78
C GLN A 492 -1.72 16.86 -6.96
N ASN A 493 -1.25 17.46 -8.06
CA ASN A 493 0.18 17.59 -8.34
C ASN A 493 0.87 18.60 -7.41
N LEU A 494 0.18 19.61 -6.94
CA LEU A 494 0.68 20.54 -5.92
C LEU A 494 0.66 19.91 -4.51
N GLY A 495 -0.17 18.89 -4.29
CA GLY A 495 -0.29 18.18 -3.01
C GLY A 495 -1.06 18.97 -1.95
N TYR A 496 -2.02 19.79 -2.37
CA TYR A 496 -2.92 20.48 -1.44
C TYR A 496 -3.84 19.47 -0.74
N ASP A 497 -3.94 19.56 0.57
CA ASP A 497 -4.90 18.79 1.37
C ASP A 497 -6.26 19.48 1.28
N PHE A 498 -7.27 18.78 0.78
CA PHE A 498 -8.62 19.28 0.54
C PHE A 498 -9.43 19.55 1.82
N THR A 499 -8.83 19.36 3.00
CA THR A 499 -9.44 19.61 4.30
C THR A 499 -9.21 21.04 4.80
N THR A 500 -8.56 21.91 4.03
CA THR A 500 -8.15 23.27 4.43
C THR A 500 -8.76 24.39 3.58
N GLU A 501 -9.82 24.13 2.82
CA GLU A 501 -10.63 25.22 2.26
C GLU A 501 -11.75 25.56 3.28
N GLU A 502 -11.44 26.40 4.26
CA GLU A 502 -12.38 27.34 4.88
C GLU A 502 -12.32 28.69 4.15
#